data_2a734fc04e117794c9be76f9d50aaf86
#
_entry.id   2a734fc04e117794c9be76f9d50aaf86
#
_cell.length_a   1.000
_cell.length_b   1.000
_cell.length_c   1.000
_cell.angle_alpha   90.00
_cell.angle_beta   90.00
_cell.angle_gamma   90.00
#
_symmetry.space_group_name_H-M   'P 1'
#
loop_
_entity.id
_entity.type
_entity.pdbx_description
1 polymer ?
#
loop_
_entity_poly.entity_id
_entity_poly.type
_entity_poly.pdbx_seq_one_letter_code
_entity_poly.pdbx_strand_id
1 'polypeptide(L)'
;KYAADNGFSDSLHITGWVDNPMSYVELFDVACLLSRWEGFGLALPEYMMAGKPIVASRVDAIPNIIKDGENGLLVEVDDAAGASRAVLRIYKEKDLKEKIIAQGLEDVHNRFNARRVSEEHSKLFDKEMD
;
A
#
# COMPACT_ATOMS: atom_id res chain seq x y z
N LYS A 1 -7.09 19.21 -15.63
CA LYS A 1 -7.82 20.44 -15.32
C LYS A 1 -7.53 20.90 -13.88
N TYR A 2 -7.89 20.14 -12.83
CA TYR A 2 -7.71 20.58 -11.42
C TYR A 2 -6.26 21.01 -11.10
N ALA A 3 -5.25 20.22 -11.53
CA ALA A 3 -3.84 20.54 -11.31
C ALA A 3 -3.41 21.84 -12.00
N ALA A 4 -3.91 22.08 -13.22
CA ALA A 4 -3.64 23.33 -13.96
C ALA A 4 -4.28 24.53 -13.27
N ASP A 5 -5.54 24.41 -12.85
CA ASP A 5 -6.29 25.46 -12.18
C ASP A 5 -5.68 25.85 -10.81
N ASN A 6 -4.89 24.94 -10.20
CA ASN A 6 -4.24 25.13 -8.90
C ASN A 6 -2.71 25.24 -8.96
N GLY A 7 -2.11 25.32 -10.14
CA GLY A 7 -0.71 25.66 -10.36
C GLY A 7 0.32 24.57 -10.02
N PHE A 8 -0.07 23.27 -10.05
CA PHE A 8 0.86 22.15 -9.80
C PHE A 8 0.91 21.11 -10.93
N SER A 9 0.50 21.49 -12.15
CA SER A 9 0.54 20.60 -13.33
C SER A 9 1.92 20.01 -13.56
N ASP A 10 2.98 20.79 -13.39
CA ASP A 10 4.35 20.34 -13.64
C ASP A 10 4.86 19.33 -12.60
N SER A 11 4.16 19.24 -11.46
CA SER A 11 4.45 18.28 -10.39
C SER A 11 3.58 17.02 -10.46
N LEU A 12 2.64 16.93 -11.42
CA LEU A 12 1.74 15.80 -11.59
C LEU A 12 2.04 15.05 -12.87
N HIS A 13 2.46 13.81 -12.76
CA HIS A 13 2.72 12.92 -13.88
C HIS A 13 1.74 11.75 -13.87
N ILE A 14 0.89 11.67 -14.90
CA ILE A 14 -0.07 10.58 -15.11
C ILE A 14 0.51 9.66 -16.18
N THR A 15 0.96 8.48 -15.78
CA THR A 15 1.60 7.52 -16.69
C THR A 15 0.61 6.80 -17.59
N GLY A 16 -0.66 6.70 -17.20
CA GLY A 16 -1.62 5.81 -17.84
C GLY A 16 -1.24 4.33 -17.63
N TRP A 17 -1.61 3.50 -18.60
CA TRP A 17 -1.22 2.08 -18.59
C TRP A 17 0.28 1.93 -18.84
N VAL A 18 0.95 1.07 -18.04
CA VAL A 18 2.38 0.75 -18.17
C VAL A 18 2.58 -0.76 -18.07
N ASP A 19 3.48 -1.31 -18.88
CA ASP A 19 3.74 -2.77 -18.92
C ASP A 19 4.47 -3.28 -17.67
N ASN A 20 5.31 -2.44 -17.05
CA ASN A 20 6.04 -2.78 -15.82
C ASN A 20 5.83 -1.71 -14.75
N PRO A 21 4.72 -1.76 -13.99
CA PRO A 21 4.44 -0.78 -12.95
C PRO A 21 5.46 -0.81 -11.80
N MET A 22 6.10 -1.95 -11.53
CA MET A 22 7.06 -2.07 -10.43
C MET A 22 8.29 -1.19 -10.62
N SER A 23 8.74 -0.97 -11.86
CA SER A 23 9.86 -0.04 -12.14
C SER A 23 9.55 1.40 -11.75
N TYR A 24 8.27 1.79 -11.76
CA TYR A 24 7.83 3.10 -11.24
C TYR A 24 7.72 3.09 -9.72
N VAL A 25 7.21 2.02 -9.13
CA VAL A 25 7.10 1.86 -7.67
C VAL A 25 8.48 1.98 -7.02
N GLU A 26 9.53 1.45 -7.63
CA GLU A 26 10.90 1.56 -7.14
C GLU A 26 11.38 3.01 -6.96
N LEU A 27 10.80 3.96 -7.70
CA LEU A 27 11.14 5.39 -7.61
C LEU A 27 10.36 6.14 -6.50
N PHE A 28 9.38 5.52 -5.86
CA PHE A 28 8.53 6.19 -4.88
C PHE A 28 9.25 6.41 -3.55
N ASP A 29 9.12 7.59 -2.98
CA ASP A 29 9.46 7.86 -1.58
C ASP A 29 8.36 7.40 -0.63
N VAL A 30 7.10 7.52 -1.06
CA VAL A 30 5.90 7.06 -0.36
C VAL A 30 4.91 6.54 -1.41
N ALA A 31 4.34 5.36 -1.19
CA ALA A 31 3.26 4.83 -2.00
C ALA A 31 1.90 5.20 -1.39
N CYS A 32 0.94 5.56 -2.23
CA CYS A 32 -0.40 5.91 -1.79
C CYS A 32 -1.46 5.06 -2.51
N LEU A 33 -2.41 4.50 -1.74
CA LEU A 33 -3.61 3.85 -2.25
C LEU A 33 -4.84 4.50 -1.60
N LEU A 34 -5.33 5.58 -2.22
CA LEU A 34 -6.41 6.42 -1.67
C LEU A 34 -7.76 6.10 -2.33
N SER A 35 -8.12 4.83 -2.29
CA SER A 35 -9.37 4.32 -2.88
C SER A 35 -10.59 4.71 -2.06
N ARG A 36 -11.73 4.89 -2.74
CA ARG A 36 -13.06 5.04 -2.10
C ARG A 36 -13.71 3.70 -1.80
N TRP A 37 -13.33 2.67 -2.52
CA TRP A 37 -13.70 1.27 -2.33
C TRP A 37 -12.59 0.40 -2.89
N GLU A 38 -12.34 -0.76 -2.27
CA GLU A 38 -11.24 -1.63 -2.66
C GLU A 38 -11.55 -3.09 -2.34
N GLY A 39 -11.54 -3.95 -3.35
CA GLY A 39 -11.81 -5.38 -3.16
C GLY A 39 -10.76 -6.04 -2.28
N PHE A 40 -9.50 -6.07 -2.73
CA PHE A 40 -8.40 -6.70 -2.00
C PHE A 40 -7.19 -5.79 -1.78
N GLY A 41 -6.95 -4.82 -2.66
CA GLY A 41 -5.77 -3.93 -2.57
C GLY A 41 -4.46 -4.62 -2.94
N LEU A 42 -4.42 -5.34 -4.07
CA LEU A 42 -3.23 -6.08 -4.53
C LEU A 42 -1.97 -5.22 -4.62
N ALA A 43 -2.12 -3.93 -4.87
CA ALA A 43 -0.98 -3.01 -4.90
C ALA A 43 -0.27 -2.87 -3.55
N LEU A 44 -0.96 -3.09 -2.41
CA LEU A 44 -0.36 -2.95 -1.09
C LEU A 44 0.76 -3.95 -0.81
N PRO A 45 0.57 -5.28 -1.03
CA PRO A 45 1.67 -6.24 -0.96
C PRO A 45 2.81 -5.94 -1.94
N GLU A 46 2.51 -5.44 -3.13
CA GLU A 46 3.53 -5.04 -4.11
C GLU A 46 4.39 -3.86 -3.58
N TYR A 47 3.76 -2.85 -2.97
CA TYR A 47 4.47 -1.73 -2.34
C TYR A 47 5.31 -2.20 -1.15
N MET A 48 4.79 -3.12 -0.32
CA MET A 48 5.56 -3.73 0.78
C MET A 48 6.78 -4.48 0.27
N MET A 49 6.63 -5.30 -0.78
CA MET A 49 7.75 -6.04 -1.41
C MET A 49 8.82 -5.10 -1.96
N ALA A 50 8.43 -3.96 -2.51
CA ALA A 50 9.35 -2.92 -2.98
C ALA A 50 9.96 -2.09 -1.85
N GLY A 51 9.65 -2.40 -0.58
CA GLY A 51 10.16 -1.65 0.58
C GLY A 51 9.66 -0.20 0.62
N LYS A 52 8.43 0.05 0.15
CA LYS A 52 7.86 1.39 0.13
C LYS A 52 6.96 1.63 1.34
N PRO A 53 7.12 2.77 2.05
CA PRO A 53 6.18 3.15 3.08
C PRO A 53 4.84 3.54 2.45
N ILE A 54 3.75 3.18 3.11
CA ILE A 54 2.40 3.22 2.53
C ILE A 54 1.49 4.16 3.31
N VAL A 55 0.71 4.95 2.56
CA VAL A 55 -0.49 5.65 3.05
C VAL A 55 -1.69 5.11 2.28
N ALA A 56 -2.72 4.64 2.98
CA ALA A 56 -3.90 4.06 2.36
C ALA A 56 -5.20 4.53 3.01
N SER A 57 -6.30 4.51 2.25
CA SER A 57 -7.63 4.78 2.79
C SER A 57 -8.08 3.65 3.72
N ARG A 58 -8.77 4.01 4.81
CA ARG A 58 -9.43 3.09 5.74
C ARG A 58 -10.76 2.62 5.13
N VAL A 59 -10.71 1.72 4.18
CA VAL A 59 -11.89 1.21 3.46
C VAL A 59 -11.77 -0.29 3.19
N ASP A 60 -12.91 -0.99 3.26
CA ASP A 60 -13.09 -2.41 2.88
C ASP A 60 -12.00 -3.33 3.45
N ALA A 61 -11.25 -4.02 2.58
CA ALA A 61 -10.22 -4.97 2.95
C ALA A 61 -8.88 -4.33 3.39
N ILE A 62 -8.66 -3.03 3.13
CA ILE A 62 -7.38 -2.37 3.41
C ILE A 62 -6.96 -2.48 4.88
N PRO A 63 -7.85 -2.27 5.91
CA PRO A 63 -7.46 -2.42 7.32
C PRO A 63 -7.07 -3.85 7.72
N ASN A 64 -7.38 -4.85 6.91
CA ASN A 64 -6.92 -6.21 7.13
C ASN A 64 -5.46 -6.40 6.70
N ILE A 65 -4.98 -5.58 5.77
CA ILE A 65 -3.62 -5.61 5.22
C ILE A 65 -2.74 -4.60 5.96
N ILE A 66 -3.20 -3.35 6.05
CA ILE A 66 -2.48 -2.26 6.69
C ILE A 66 -2.88 -2.13 8.16
N LYS A 67 -1.88 -2.19 9.04
CA LYS A 67 -1.99 -1.88 10.46
C LYS A 67 -1.45 -0.47 10.68
N ASP A 68 -2.34 0.43 11.08
CA ASP A 68 -2.05 1.86 11.21
C ASP A 68 -0.90 2.12 12.21
N GLY A 69 0.14 2.83 11.76
CA GLY A 69 1.35 3.12 12.52
C GLY A 69 2.32 1.94 12.68
N GLU A 70 2.04 0.78 12.08
CA GLU A 70 2.91 -0.41 12.13
C GLU A 70 3.56 -0.69 10.77
N ASN A 71 2.77 -1.05 9.74
CA ASN A 71 3.24 -1.36 8.39
C ASN A 71 2.74 -0.37 7.33
N GLY A 72 2.05 0.70 7.74
CA GLY A 72 1.54 1.78 6.92
C GLY A 72 0.79 2.79 7.76
N LEU A 73 0.28 3.85 7.13
CA LEU A 73 -0.64 4.80 7.75
C LEU A 73 -2.00 4.72 7.07
N LEU A 74 -3.07 4.72 7.87
CA LEU A 74 -4.44 4.76 7.40
C LEU A 74 -5.02 6.16 7.54
N VAL A 75 -5.75 6.58 6.53
CA VAL A 75 -6.48 7.85 6.50
C VAL A 75 -7.95 7.61 6.15
N GLU A 76 -8.84 8.50 6.52
CA GLU A 76 -10.25 8.38 6.17
C GLU A 76 -10.46 8.59 4.65
N VAL A 77 -11.52 7.98 4.13
CA VAL A 77 -11.90 8.13 2.71
C VAL A 77 -12.18 9.60 2.42
N ASP A 78 -11.69 10.09 1.29
CA ASP A 78 -11.82 11.50 0.85
C ASP A 78 -11.15 12.54 1.77
N ASP A 79 -10.36 12.14 2.77
CA ASP A 79 -9.57 13.06 3.60
C ASP A 79 -8.23 13.40 2.95
N ALA A 80 -8.26 14.29 1.94
CA ALA A 80 -7.06 14.75 1.26
C ALA A 80 -6.06 15.44 2.21
N ALA A 81 -6.55 16.17 3.21
CA ALA A 81 -5.70 16.83 4.21
C ALA A 81 -5.02 15.81 5.13
N GLY A 82 -5.74 14.76 5.55
CA GLY A 82 -5.20 13.64 6.31
C GLY A 82 -4.15 12.88 5.51
N ALA A 83 -4.40 12.60 4.24
CA ALA A 83 -3.45 11.95 3.34
C ALA A 83 -2.15 12.78 3.20
N SER A 84 -2.27 14.08 2.98
CA SER A 84 -1.13 14.99 2.92
C SER A 84 -0.32 14.99 4.23
N ARG A 85 -0.98 15.07 5.38
CA ARG A 85 -0.31 15.00 6.69
C ARG A 85 0.41 13.66 6.89
N ALA A 86 -0.20 12.55 6.50
CA ALA A 86 0.38 11.22 6.63
C ALA A 86 1.64 11.07 5.76
N VAL A 87 1.61 11.53 4.51
CA VAL A 87 2.78 11.54 3.61
C VAL A 87 3.91 12.39 4.19
N LEU A 88 3.59 13.62 4.64
CA LEU A 88 4.59 14.52 5.23
C LEU A 88 5.17 13.95 6.54
N ARG A 89 4.36 13.24 7.32
CA ARG A 89 4.80 12.58 8.53
C ARG A 89 5.82 11.49 8.23
N ILE A 90 5.54 10.59 7.27
CA ILE A 90 6.50 9.57 6.81
C ILE A 90 7.78 10.21 6.28
N TYR A 91 7.66 11.32 5.54
CA TYR A 91 8.83 12.00 4.99
C TYR A 91 9.73 12.62 6.07
N LYS A 92 9.14 13.17 7.14
CA LYS A 92 9.86 13.88 8.21
C LYS A 92 10.35 12.97 9.33
N GLU A 93 9.60 11.90 9.65
CA GLU A 93 9.88 10.99 10.76
C GLU A 93 10.62 9.75 10.25
N LYS A 94 11.97 9.79 10.25
CA LYS A 94 12.81 8.70 9.74
C LYS A 94 12.54 7.37 10.45
N ASP A 95 12.42 7.39 11.77
CA ASP A 95 12.18 6.19 12.58
C ASP A 95 10.84 5.54 12.24
N LEU A 96 9.79 6.34 12.02
CA LEU A 96 8.49 5.86 11.57
C LEU A 96 8.57 5.24 10.18
N LYS A 97 9.26 5.90 9.25
CA LYS A 97 9.47 5.40 7.88
C LYS A 97 10.16 4.04 7.89
N GLU A 98 11.27 3.93 8.63
CA GLU A 98 12.05 2.69 8.74
C GLU A 98 11.23 1.56 9.39
N LYS A 99 10.48 1.85 10.45
CA LYS A 99 9.57 0.92 11.11
C LYS A 99 8.52 0.37 10.14
N ILE A 100 7.83 1.26 9.42
CA ILE A 100 6.77 0.89 8.46
C ILE A 100 7.32 0.00 7.36
N ILE A 101 8.48 0.33 6.81
CA ILE A 101 9.14 -0.46 5.76
C ILE A 101 9.52 -1.84 6.29
N ALA A 102 10.19 -1.92 7.45
CA ALA A 102 10.62 -3.18 8.03
C ALA A 102 9.44 -4.10 8.34
N GLN A 103 8.38 -3.57 8.96
CA GLN A 103 7.18 -4.35 9.27
C GLN A 103 6.43 -4.77 7.99
N GLY A 104 6.35 -3.90 6.99
CA GLY A 104 5.74 -4.22 5.70
C GLY A 104 6.44 -5.37 4.98
N LEU A 105 7.77 -5.37 4.96
CA LEU A 105 8.58 -6.46 4.39
C LEU A 105 8.38 -7.77 5.16
N GLU A 106 8.34 -7.74 6.47
CA GLU A 106 8.05 -8.90 7.31
C GLU A 106 6.65 -9.46 7.04
N ASP A 107 5.64 -8.59 7.01
CA ASP A 107 4.26 -8.99 6.77
C ASP A 107 4.05 -9.61 5.39
N VAL A 108 4.63 -9.04 4.33
CA VAL A 108 4.50 -9.60 3.00
C VAL A 108 5.18 -10.97 2.89
N HIS A 109 6.33 -11.13 3.53
CA HIS A 109 7.04 -12.40 3.55
C HIS A 109 6.26 -13.49 4.30
N ASN A 110 5.63 -13.15 5.41
CA ASN A 110 4.93 -14.09 6.28
C ASN A 110 3.49 -14.36 5.84
N ARG A 111 2.78 -13.37 5.29
CA ARG A 111 1.33 -13.44 5.03
C ARG A 111 0.97 -13.64 3.57
N PHE A 112 1.80 -13.14 2.64
CA PHE A 112 1.51 -13.13 1.20
C PHE A 112 2.45 -14.02 0.39
N ASN A 113 3.17 -14.93 1.05
CA ASN A 113 3.99 -15.93 0.37
C ASN A 113 3.09 -16.94 -0.34
N ALA A 114 3.20 -17.00 -1.67
CA ALA A 114 2.41 -17.90 -2.52
C ALA A 114 2.49 -19.37 -2.11
N ARG A 115 3.64 -19.82 -1.58
CA ARG A 115 3.84 -21.17 -1.07
C ARG A 115 2.95 -21.47 0.14
N ARG A 116 2.87 -20.52 1.09
CA ARG A 116 2.02 -20.66 2.28
C ARG A 116 0.53 -20.66 1.91
N VAL A 117 0.12 -19.80 1.00
CA VAL A 117 -1.27 -19.78 0.49
C VAL A 117 -1.62 -21.11 -0.17
N SER A 118 -0.72 -21.69 -0.95
CA SER A 118 -0.89 -22.99 -1.57
C SER A 118 -0.99 -24.13 -0.53
N GLU A 119 -0.13 -24.10 0.51
CA GLU A 119 -0.14 -25.11 1.59
C GLU A 119 -1.41 -25.01 2.45
N GLU A 120 -1.92 -23.81 2.72
CA GLU A 120 -3.18 -23.62 3.45
C GLU A 120 -4.39 -24.07 2.62
N HIS A 121 -4.40 -23.81 1.31
CA HIS A 121 -5.43 -24.33 0.40
C HIS A 121 -5.41 -25.86 0.33
N SER A 122 -4.25 -26.50 0.20
CA SER A 122 -4.15 -27.95 0.18
C SER A 122 -4.73 -28.58 1.45
N LYS A 123 -4.47 -28.01 2.63
CA LYS A 123 -5.02 -28.48 3.91
C LYS A 123 -6.54 -28.35 4.01
N LEU A 124 -7.15 -27.37 3.32
CA LEU A 124 -8.61 -27.22 3.26
C LEU A 124 -9.23 -28.31 2.39
N PHE A 125 -8.62 -28.63 1.23
CA PHE A 125 -9.10 -29.71 0.35
C PHE A 125 -8.97 -31.08 1.00
N ASP A 126 -7.87 -31.34 1.73
CA ASP A 126 -7.67 -32.61 2.43
C ASP A 126 -8.70 -32.83 3.56
N LYS A 127 -9.21 -31.74 4.16
CA LYS A 127 -10.21 -31.79 5.24
C LYS A 127 -11.66 -32.05 4.76
N GLU A 128 -11.97 -31.76 3.51
CA GLU A 128 -13.30 -31.98 2.92
C GLU A 128 -13.43 -33.38 2.27
N MET A 129 -12.35 -34.16 2.21
CA MET A 129 -12.33 -35.50 1.62
C MET A 129 -12.38 -36.63 2.66
N ASP A 130 -12.40 -36.34 3.95
CA ASP A 130 -12.62 -37.25 5.08
C ASP A 130 -14.06 -37.11 5.64
#